data_a256ee37cb06794d94b7fad641f17dab
#
_entry.id   a256ee37cb06794d94b7fad641f17dab
#
_cell.length_a   1.000
_cell.length_b   1.000
_cell.length_c   1.000
_cell.angle_alpha   90.00
_cell.angle_beta   90.00
_cell.angle_gamma   90.00
#
_symmetry.space_group_name_H-M   'P 1'
#
loop_
_entity.id
_entity.type
_entity.pdbx_description
1 polymer ?
#
loop_
_entity_poly.entity_id
_entity_poly.type
_entity_poly.pdbx_seq_one_letter_code
_entity_poly.pdbx_strand_id
1 'polypeptide(L)'
;MLSNTIGRRRFIKIISSTLLGAAAPNILKVRSSLGRSEKTPTLEYRTLGKTGLKVTAVSMGVMNCSDPAVLLRAFDLGINFYDTADCYMKGRNEEMVGKAFEGKRQKVFIQTKVHAHDEKKMRASVERSLRRLRTDYIDVLVWHGHSSPEEVSDPNLFEFMSKMKKEGKARFTGFSTHSHMASLLREAAKSSFHDVALVSYNFTHSKDLKEAVALAAKSGIGIVAMKTQAGGYKKEKMGGLSPHQAALKYILMDQNVSCAVPGVTTIEQIEECAAAMEVSFSKGNLNELKQYQSFLRGRICTMCGGCIGECAYGVPRSDLLRVVMYHDGYQNDGLIGEAMEKTELLQNIKLCSECPSCSVVCRRGLDMKAQIKLAQEFIVRSSESIVPG
;
A
#
# COMPACT_ATOMS: atom_id res chain seq x y z
N MET A 1 -36.58 50.93 15.36
CA MET A 1 -36.87 51.01 16.82
C MET A 1 -36.11 49.94 17.52
N LEU A 2 -35.16 50.42 18.30
CA LEU A 2 -34.50 49.78 19.46
C LEU A 2 -33.90 48.36 19.33
N SER A 3 -32.58 48.43 19.20
CA SER A 3 -31.56 47.43 19.54
C SER A 3 -31.65 46.98 21.01
N ASN A 4 -31.28 45.73 21.27
CA ASN A 4 -30.72 45.35 22.56
C ASN A 4 -29.65 44.27 22.38
N THR A 5 -28.43 44.75 22.33
CA THR A 5 -27.22 44.00 22.57
C THR A 5 -27.02 43.82 24.07
N ILE A 6 -27.06 42.56 24.55
CA ILE A 6 -26.65 42.20 25.92
C ILE A 6 -25.25 41.64 25.91
N GLY A 7 -24.35 42.42 26.53
CA GLY A 7 -22.91 42.14 26.55
C GLY A 7 -22.48 41.01 27.46
N ARG A 8 -21.42 40.35 27.04
CA ARG A 8 -20.72 39.19 27.64
C ARG A 8 -19.94 39.47 28.95
N ARG A 9 -20.32 40.41 29.78
CA ARG A 9 -19.53 40.81 30.95
C ARG A 9 -20.25 40.76 32.33
N ARG A 10 -21.21 39.86 32.50
CA ARG A 10 -21.95 39.79 33.80
C ARG A 10 -22.19 38.37 34.33
N PHE A 11 -21.20 37.48 34.21
CA PHE A 11 -21.35 36.13 34.79
C PHE A 11 -20.18 35.71 35.71
N ILE A 12 -19.41 36.63 36.21
CA ILE A 12 -18.38 36.36 37.22
C ILE A 12 -18.57 37.36 38.37
N LYS A 13 -19.51 37.11 39.26
CA LYS A 13 -19.58 37.58 40.65
C LYS A 13 -20.90 37.13 41.23
N ILE A 14 -20.89 36.02 41.87
CA ILE A 14 -21.73 35.58 43.00
C ILE A 14 -21.39 34.09 43.20
N ILE A 15 -20.52 33.81 44.08
CA ILE A 15 -20.49 32.73 45.07
C ILE A 15 -19.21 32.96 45.90
N SER A 16 -19.34 33.78 46.90
CA SER A 16 -18.44 33.73 48.07
C SER A 16 -19.36 33.91 49.28
N SER A 17 -19.20 33.04 50.20
CA SER A 17 -19.66 32.99 51.56
C SER A 17 -20.78 32.01 51.89
N THR A 18 -20.37 31.13 52.75
CA THR A 18 -20.98 30.40 53.89
C THR A 18 -21.23 28.91 53.62
N LEU A 19 -20.57 27.98 54.27
CA LEU A 19 -20.57 27.52 55.65
C LEU A 19 -19.76 26.23 55.75
N LEU A 20 -19.01 26.12 56.87
CA LEU A 20 -18.33 24.91 57.35
C LEU A 20 -19.29 23.74 57.53
N GLY A 21 -18.92 22.56 57.07
CA GLY A 21 -19.56 21.30 57.41
C GLY A 21 -18.68 20.14 56.92
N ALA A 22 -18.02 19.48 57.86
CA ALA A 22 -17.09 18.36 57.60
C ALA A 22 -17.82 17.15 57.02
N ALA A 23 -17.47 16.76 55.80
CA ALA A 23 -17.60 15.41 55.29
C ALA A 23 -16.56 15.20 54.20
N ALA A 24 -15.59 14.34 54.41
CA ALA A 24 -14.59 13.98 53.44
C ALA A 24 -15.24 13.38 52.18
N PRO A 25 -15.05 13.92 50.99
CA PRO A 25 -15.48 13.20 49.79
C PRO A 25 -14.41 12.14 49.49
N ASN A 26 -14.84 10.89 49.40
CA ASN A 26 -14.09 9.84 48.72
C ASN A 26 -13.76 10.34 47.28
N ILE A 27 -12.53 10.80 47.11
CA ILE A 27 -11.97 11.02 45.80
C ILE A 27 -11.83 9.64 45.16
N LEU A 28 -12.82 9.21 44.41
CA LEU A 28 -12.68 8.17 43.42
C LEU A 28 -11.51 8.57 42.53
N LYS A 29 -10.34 8.00 42.82
CA LYS A 29 -9.21 7.98 41.88
C LYS A 29 -9.73 7.26 40.64
N VAL A 30 -10.26 8.02 39.68
CA VAL A 30 -10.33 7.57 38.31
C VAL A 30 -8.88 7.29 37.91
N ARG A 31 -8.49 6.03 38.07
CA ARG A 31 -7.28 5.52 37.45
C ARG A 31 -7.48 5.72 35.95
N SER A 32 -6.88 6.76 35.41
CA SER A 32 -6.63 6.86 33.97
C SER A 32 -5.80 5.64 33.58
N SER A 33 -6.47 4.61 33.08
CA SER A 33 -5.85 3.42 32.49
C SER A 33 -5.26 3.73 31.12
N LEU A 34 -4.53 4.83 31.01
CA LEU A 34 -3.75 5.23 29.83
C LEU A 34 -2.25 5.14 30.16
N GLY A 35 -1.87 4.01 30.74
CA GLY A 35 -0.48 3.61 30.85
C GLY A 35 -0.16 2.53 29.82
N ARG A 36 -0.44 2.76 28.53
CA ARG A 36 0.21 2.01 27.45
C ARG A 36 1.66 2.49 27.47
N SER A 37 2.57 1.67 27.97
CA SER A 37 4.01 1.90 27.82
C SER A 37 4.27 2.11 26.34
N GLU A 38 4.55 3.36 25.95
CA GLU A 38 4.98 3.73 24.58
C GLU A 38 6.39 3.18 24.35
N LYS A 39 6.51 1.87 24.28
CA LYS A 39 7.74 1.26 23.85
C LYS A 39 7.81 1.48 22.34
N THR A 40 8.59 2.46 21.92
CA THR A 40 8.92 2.63 20.51
C THR A 40 9.56 1.32 20.03
N PRO A 41 9.06 0.69 18.95
CA PRO A 41 9.61 -0.58 18.47
C PRO A 41 11.07 -0.40 18.04
N THR A 42 11.88 -1.42 18.24
CA THR A 42 13.24 -1.46 17.70
C THR A 42 13.17 -1.64 16.19
N LEU A 43 13.63 -0.62 15.47
CA LEU A 43 13.54 -0.62 14.01
C LEU A 43 14.66 -1.42 13.37
N GLU A 44 14.32 -2.25 12.41
CA GLU A 44 15.24 -2.88 11.49
C GLU A 44 15.39 -2.02 10.24
N TYR A 45 16.63 -1.66 9.88
CA TYR A 45 16.94 -0.92 8.64
C TYR A 45 17.67 -1.81 7.65
N ARG A 46 17.29 -1.66 6.38
CA ARG A 46 17.92 -2.37 5.26
C ARG A 46 18.34 -1.39 4.17
N THR A 47 19.33 -1.78 3.38
CA THR A 47 19.73 -0.99 2.22
C THR A 47 18.79 -1.29 1.04
N LEU A 48 18.27 -0.27 0.40
CA LEU A 48 17.41 -0.42 -0.78
C LEU A 48 18.29 -0.66 -2.03
N GLY A 49 18.72 -1.89 -2.20
CA GLY A 49 19.59 -2.30 -3.30
C GLY A 49 20.83 -1.41 -3.45
N LYS A 50 21.20 -1.12 -4.71
CA LYS A 50 22.34 -0.25 -5.04
C LYS A 50 22.12 1.24 -4.78
N THR A 51 20.92 1.65 -4.37
CA THR A 51 20.61 3.07 -4.08
C THR A 51 21.36 3.63 -2.87
N GLY A 52 21.80 2.77 -1.97
CA GLY A 52 22.41 3.16 -0.70
C GLY A 52 21.43 3.71 0.35
N LEU A 53 20.14 3.90 0.01
CA LEU A 53 19.14 4.38 0.96
C LEU A 53 18.91 3.36 2.08
N LYS A 54 18.99 3.83 3.33
CA LYS A 54 18.67 3.03 4.52
C LYS A 54 17.18 3.20 4.85
N VAL A 55 16.38 2.22 4.46
CA VAL A 55 14.92 2.21 4.67
C VAL A 55 14.55 1.27 5.82
N THR A 56 13.46 1.58 6.54
CA THR A 56 12.92 0.67 7.53
C THR A 56 12.38 -0.60 6.86
N ALA A 57 12.68 -1.76 7.42
CA ALA A 57 12.28 -3.07 6.87
C ALA A 57 10.74 -3.21 6.76
N VAL A 58 9.99 -2.64 7.72
CA VAL A 58 8.59 -2.32 7.56
C VAL A 58 8.48 -0.83 7.27
N SER A 59 7.92 -0.51 6.12
CA SER A 59 7.68 0.83 5.58
C SER A 59 6.17 1.03 5.40
N MET A 60 5.70 2.09 4.75
CA MET A 60 4.27 2.35 4.64
C MET A 60 3.81 2.47 3.18
N GLY A 61 2.85 1.62 2.78
CA GLY A 61 2.05 1.82 1.58
C GLY A 61 0.86 2.74 1.89
N VAL A 62 0.80 3.92 1.26
CA VAL A 62 -0.21 4.93 1.62
C VAL A 62 -1.47 4.89 0.75
N MET A 63 -1.57 3.98 -0.22
CA MET A 63 -2.70 3.90 -1.16
C MET A 63 -4.08 3.94 -0.48
N ASN A 64 -4.23 3.19 0.61
CA ASN A 64 -5.50 3.06 1.33
C ASN A 64 -5.67 4.09 2.45
N CYS A 65 -4.64 4.88 2.76
CA CYS A 65 -4.66 5.83 3.85
C CYS A 65 -5.23 7.17 3.40
N SER A 66 -6.26 7.64 4.09
CA SER A 66 -6.86 8.97 3.91
C SER A 66 -6.68 9.88 5.12
N ASP A 67 -6.11 9.36 6.23
CA ASP A 67 -5.89 10.11 7.46
C ASP A 67 -4.40 10.46 7.63
N PRO A 68 -4.02 11.75 7.58
CA PRO A 68 -2.65 12.18 7.79
C PRO A 68 -2.10 11.83 9.19
N ALA A 69 -2.94 11.62 10.20
CA ALA A 69 -2.49 11.22 11.53
C ALA A 69 -1.79 9.86 11.52
N VAL A 70 -2.23 8.94 10.62
CA VAL A 70 -1.58 7.63 10.45
C VAL A 70 -0.17 7.77 9.87
N LEU A 71 0.02 8.69 8.89
CA LEU A 71 1.34 8.97 8.33
C LEU A 71 2.27 9.58 9.39
N LEU A 72 1.77 10.54 10.16
CA LEU A 72 2.54 11.16 11.23
C LEU A 72 2.89 10.16 12.32
N ARG A 73 1.97 9.26 12.68
CA ARG A 73 2.26 8.18 13.63
C ARG A 73 3.34 7.23 13.09
N ALA A 74 3.28 6.85 11.81
CA ALA A 74 4.32 6.07 11.17
C ALA A 74 5.70 6.76 11.28
N PHE A 75 5.74 8.06 11.01
CA PHE A 75 6.95 8.87 11.14
C PHE A 75 7.47 8.92 12.61
N ASP A 76 6.58 9.12 13.58
CA ASP A 76 6.94 9.15 15.00
C ASP A 76 7.45 7.79 15.50
N LEU A 77 6.98 6.67 14.91
CA LEU A 77 7.54 5.34 15.12
C LEU A 77 8.91 5.15 14.44
N GLY A 78 9.37 6.10 13.63
CA GLY A 78 10.65 6.07 12.92
C GLY A 78 10.60 5.43 11.53
N ILE A 79 9.42 5.09 11.00
CA ILE A 79 9.26 4.63 9.62
C ILE A 79 9.65 5.77 8.68
N ASN A 80 10.52 5.47 7.70
CA ASN A 80 11.13 6.50 6.88
C ASN A 80 10.93 6.35 5.36
N PHE A 81 10.20 5.31 4.89
CA PHE A 81 9.92 5.11 3.47
C PHE A 81 8.41 4.98 3.23
N TYR A 82 7.89 5.78 2.28
CA TYR A 82 6.46 5.91 1.98
C TYR A 82 6.20 5.70 0.49
N ASP A 83 5.31 4.76 0.16
CA ASP A 83 4.95 4.42 -1.21
C ASP A 83 3.58 4.99 -1.58
N THR A 84 3.55 5.94 -2.52
CA THR A 84 2.35 6.56 -3.09
C THR A 84 2.29 6.41 -4.62
N ALA A 85 1.36 7.08 -5.30
CA ALA A 85 1.28 7.19 -6.76
C ALA A 85 0.46 8.43 -7.19
N ASP A 86 0.71 8.93 -8.39
CA ASP A 86 0.01 10.09 -8.98
C ASP A 86 -1.50 9.86 -9.14
N CYS A 87 -1.92 8.61 -9.31
CA CYS A 87 -3.31 8.21 -9.50
C CYS A 87 -4.07 7.92 -8.20
N TYR A 88 -3.38 7.73 -7.04
CA TYR A 88 -4.07 7.35 -5.82
C TYR A 88 -4.98 8.46 -5.31
N MET A 89 -6.26 8.12 -5.08
CA MET A 89 -7.30 9.07 -4.66
C MET A 89 -7.35 10.34 -5.56
N LYS A 90 -7.14 10.17 -6.90
CA LYS A 90 -7.08 11.27 -7.87
C LYS A 90 -6.00 12.31 -7.55
N GLY A 91 -4.90 11.87 -6.94
CA GLY A 91 -3.77 12.72 -6.53
C GLY A 91 -3.86 13.28 -5.12
N ARG A 92 -5.02 13.18 -4.44
CA ARG A 92 -5.18 13.63 -3.04
C ARG A 92 -4.26 12.88 -2.08
N ASN A 93 -3.87 11.65 -2.43
CA ASN A 93 -2.94 10.87 -1.64
C ASN A 93 -1.53 11.52 -1.63
N GLU A 94 -1.01 11.96 -2.78
CA GLU A 94 0.25 12.71 -2.85
C GLU A 94 0.15 14.07 -2.12
N GLU A 95 -0.98 14.77 -2.23
CA GLU A 95 -1.21 16.04 -1.52
C GLU A 95 -1.16 15.85 0.00
N MET A 96 -1.79 14.77 0.50
CA MET A 96 -1.74 14.40 1.92
C MET A 96 -0.32 14.09 2.38
N VAL A 97 0.44 13.29 1.61
CA VAL A 97 1.84 12.95 1.90
C VAL A 97 2.70 14.23 1.92
N GLY A 98 2.56 15.08 0.91
CA GLY A 98 3.29 16.35 0.82
C GLY A 98 3.03 17.27 2.02
N LYS A 99 1.75 17.39 2.43
CA LYS A 99 1.36 18.18 3.60
C LYS A 99 1.89 17.60 4.91
N ALA A 100 1.82 16.25 5.08
CA ALA A 100 2.28 15.60 6.31
C ALA A 100 3.80 15.76 6.53
N PHE A 101 4.58 15.82 5.45
CA PHE A 101 6.04 15.92 5.52
C PHE A 101 6.58 17.31 5.19
N GLU A 102 5.75 18.33 5.14
CA GLU A 102 6.19 19.73 5.02
C GLU A 102 7.14 20.08 6.18
N GLY A 103 8.31 20.65 5.87
CA GLY A 103 9.38 20.89 6.85
C GLY A 103 10.13 19.65 7.36
N LYS A 104 9.74 18.44 6.91
CA LYS A 104 10.36 17.17 7.31
C LYS A 104 10.82 16.33 6.10
N ARG A 105 10.75 16.87 4.88
CA ARG A 105 10.99 16.16 3.61
C ARG A 105 12.30 15.36 3.59
N GLN A 106 13.38 15.92 4.13
CA GLN A 106 14.71 15.29 4.17
C GLN A 106 14.82 14.12 5.16
N LYS A 107 13.81 13.94 6.03
CA LYS A 107 13.79 12.86 7.03
C LYS A 107 13.08 11.60 6.52
N VAL A 108 12.50 11.67 5.32
CA VAL A 108 11.73 10.58 4.73
C VAL A 108 12.15 10.33 3.28
N PHE A 109 11.96 9.09 2.82
CA PHE A 109 12.08 8.69 1.43
C PHE A 109 10.69 8.49 0.85
N ILE A 110 10.41 9.10 -0.29
CA ILE A 110 9.12 9.02 -0.97
C ILE A 110 9.30 8.30 -2.30
N GLN A 111 8.55 7.23 -2.48
CA GLN A 111 8.36 6.56 -3.76
C GLN A 111 7.02 6.98 -4.34
N THR A 112 6.99 7.45 -5.59
CA THR A 112 5.75 7.65 -6.35
C THR A 112 5.85 7.06 -7.75
N LYS A 113 4.73 7.02 -8.47
CA LYS A 113 4.58 6.25 -9.69
C LYS A 113 3.94 7.08 -10.80
N VAL A 114 4.34 6.80 -12.04
CA VAL A 114 3.76 7.38 -13.25
C VAL A 114 3.25 6.27 -14.19
N HIS A 115 2.20 6.55 -14.98
CA HIS A 115 1.53 5.56 -15.84
C HIS A 115 1.59 5.88 -17.33
N ALA A 116 1.89 7.11 -17.73
CA ALA A 116 1.71 7.51 -19.13
C ALA A 116 2.77 6.88 -20.03
N HIS A 117 2.42 6.59 -21.30
CA HIS A 117 3.35 6.05 -22.31
C HIS A 117 3.91 7.14 -23.23
N ASP A 118 3.37 8.34 -23.20
CA ASP A 118 3.83 9.50 -23.95
C ASP A 118 4.72 10.38 -23.08
N GLU A 119 5.90 10.78 -23.58
CA GLU A 119 6.90 11.54 -22.81
C GLU A 119 6.32 12.84 -22.23
N LYS A 120 5.50 13.57 -23.02
CA LYS A 120 4.88 14.82 -22.56
C LYS A 120 3.91 14.58 -21.40
N LYS A 121 3.12 13.50 -21.47
CA LYS A 121 2.20 13.10 -20.41
C LYS A 121 2.95 12.59 -19.18
N MET A 122 4.03 11.81 -19.37
CA MET A 122 4.89 11.36 -18.28
C MET A 122 5.50 12.55 -17.52
N ARG A 123 6.07 13.51 -18.25
CA ARG A 123 6.65 14.73 -17.66
C ARG A 123 5.59 15.53 -16.91
N ALA A 124 4.43 15.73 -17.50
CA ALA A 124 3.33 16.43 -16.84
C ALA A 124 2.87 15.72 -15.56
N SER A 125 2.91 14.38 -15.52
CA SER A 125 2.63 13.59 -14.32
C SER A 125 3.68 13.82 -13.24
N VAL A 126 4.97 13.74 -13.58
CA VAL A 126 6.07 14.01 -12.62
C VAL A 126 5.95 15.42 -12.03
N GLU A 127 5.70 16.43 -12.87
CA GLU A 127 5.53 17.81 -12.41
C GLU A 127 4.33 17.99 -11.46
N ARG A 128 3.23 17.29 -11.74
CA ARG A 128 2.07 17.27 -10.82
C ARG A 128 2.43 16.62 -9.49
N SER A 129 3.12 15.47 -9.52
CA SER A 129 3.56 14.76 -8.32
C SER A 129 4.47 15.62 -7.47
N LEU A 130 5.46 16.30 -8.05
CA LEU A 130 6.34 17.21 -7.34
C LEU A 130 5.57 18.34 -6.63
N ARG A 131 4.61 18.97 -7.34
CA ARG A 131 3.76 20.02 -6.74
C ARG A 131 2.91 19.50 -5.59
N ARG A 132 2.24 18.32 -5.75
CA ARG A 132 1.39 17.70 -4.73
C ARG A 132 2.20 17.26 -3.50
N LEU A 133 3.37 16.69 -3.74
CA LEU A 133 4.31 16.27 -2.71
C LEU A 133 5.07 17.43 -2.05
N ARG A 134 4.91 18.68 -2.56
CA ARG A 134 5.56 19.90 -2.07
C ARG A 134 7.08 19.76 -1.97
N THR A 135 7.70 19.27 -3.04
CA THR A 135 9.13 18.98 -3.11
C THR A 135 9.65 19.13 -4.53
N ASP A 136 10.94 19.37 -4.69
CA ASP A 136 11.64 19.49 -5.98
C ASP A 136 12.19 18.16 -6.46
N TYR A 137 12.19 17.12 -5.61
CA TYR A 137 12.71 15.81 -5.98
C TYR A 137 11.87 14.66 -5.40
N ILE A 138 11.90 13.55 -6.12
CA ILE A 138 11.33 12.25 -5.73
C ILE A 138 12.51 11.33 -5.42
N ASP A 139 12.48 10.62 -4.27
CA ASP A 139 13.56 9.69 -3.96
C ASP A 139 13.55 8.49 -4.92
N VAL A 140 12.39 7.88 -5.14
CA VAL A 140 12.24 6.75 -6.08
C VAL A 140 11.03 7.00 -6.99
N LEU A 141 11.30 7.21 -8.29
CA LEU A 141 10.27 7.31 -9.32
C LEU A 141 10.13 5.97 -10.02
N VAL A 142 8.95 5.34 -9.94
CA VAL A 142 8.72 4.06 -10.58
C VAL A 142 7.66 4.14 -11.68
N TRP A 143 7.85 3.34 -12.71
CA TRP A 143 6.80 3.07 -13.68
C TRP A 143 5.71 2.18 -13.05
N HIS A 144 4.45 2.53 -13.26
CA HIS A 144 3.33 1.89 -12.58
C HIS A 144 2.69 0.77 -13.38
N GLY A 145 2.91 -0.48 -12.96
CA GLY A 145 2.12 -1.61 -13.42
C GLY A 145 2.61 -2.26 -14.71
N HIS A 146 3.91 -2.44 -14.89
CA HIS A 146 4.44 -3.26 -15.98
C HIS A 146 3.79 -4.64 -16.03
N SER A 147 3.49 -5.11 -17.22
CA SER A 147 2.82 -6.38 -17.47
C SER A 147 3.65 -7.34 -18.35
N SER A 148 4.65 -6.84 -19.07
CA SER A 148 5.50 -7.65 -19.94
C SER A 148 7.00 -7.34 -19.77
N PRO A 149 7.88 -8.29 -20.14
CA PRO A 149 9.34 -8.07 -20.13
C PRO A 149 9.78 -6.93 -21.06
N GLU A 150 9.08 -6.73 -22.19
CA GLU A 150 9.37 -5.69 -23.17
C GLU A 150 9.17 -4.30 -22.57
N GLU A 151 8.14 -4.11 -21.76
CA GLU A 151 7.90 -2.84 -21.03
C GLU A 151 9.03 -2.56 -20.02
N VAL A 152 9.58 -3.58 -19.38
CA VAL A 152 10.71 -3.44 -18.43
C VAL A 152 11.99 -3.02 -19.15
N SER A 153 12.12 -3.37 -20.42
CA SER A 153 13.31 -3.09 -21.26
C SER A 153 13.09 -1.99 -22.29
N ASP A 154 11.98 -1.20 -22.18
CA ASP A 154 11.63 -0.15 -23.14
C ASP A 154 12.69 0.98 -23.15
N PRO A 155 13.39 1.21 -24.28
CA PRO A 155 14.39 2.26 -24.39
C PRO A 155 13.82 3.67 -24.19
N ASN A 156 12.58 3.94 -24.59
CA ASN A 156 11.96 5.26 -24.42
C ASN A 156 11.71 5.55 -22.95
N LEU A 157 11.32 4.53 -22.19
CA LEU A 157 11.17 4.64 -20.74
C LEU A 157 12.54 4.89 -20.08
N PHE A 158 13.58 4.19 -20.50
CA PHE A 158 14.95 4.39 -19.99
C PHE A 158 15.44 5.80 -20.25
N GLU A 159 15.21 6.32 -21.45
CA GLU A 159 15.56 7.69 -21.80
C GLU A 159 14.82 8.69 -20.91
N PHE A 160 13.50 8.55 -20.78
CA PHE A 160 12.70 9.42 -19.92
C PHE A 160 13.16 9.41 -18.46
N MET A 161 13.32 8.22 -17.88
CA MET A 161 13.76 8.09 -16.48
C MET A 161 15.17 8.64 -16.26
N SER A 162 16.06 8.48 -17.26
CA SER A 162 17.39 9.07 -17.23
C SER A 162 17.35 10.60 -17.28
N LYS A 163 16.45 11.19 -18.09
CA LYS A 163 16.21 12.64 -18.10
C LYS A 163 15.75 13.13 -16.71
N MET A 164 14.81 12.41 -16.07
CA MET A 164 14.34 12.78 -14.71
C MET A 164 15.45 12.74 -13.66
N LYS A 165 16.34 11.76 -13.74
CA LYS A 165 17.55 11.69 -12.87
C LYS A 165 18.51 12.84 -13.16
N LYS A 166 18.80 13.12 -14.42
CA LYS A 166 19.72 14.20 -14.84
C LYS A 166 19.21 15.60 -14.44
N GLU A 167 17.89 15.79 -14.50
CA GLU A 167 17.24 17.04 -14.09
C GLU A 167 17.10 17.18 -12.55
N GLY A 168 17.52 16.16 -11.79
CA GLY A 168 17.41 16.16 -10.32
C GLY A 168 15.98 15.91 -9.79
N LYS A 169 15.01 15.62 -10.68
CA LYS A 169 13.62 15.38 -10.30
C LYS A 169 13.39 14.01 -9.69
N ALA A 170 14.23 13.03 -10.03
CA ALA A 170 14.23 11.70 -9.42
C ALA A 170 15.65 11.33 -9.03
N ARG A 171 15.84 10.81 -7.81
CA ARG A 171 17.15 10.31 -7.37
C ARG A 171 17.41 8.91 -7.92
N PHE A 172 16.40 8.06 -7.84
CA PHE A 172 16.42 6.66 -8.28
C PHE A 172 15.17 6.35 -9.08
N THR A 173 15.26 5.31 -9.92
CA THR A 173 14.17 4.90 -10.80
C THR A 173 13.93 3.41 -10.76
N GLY A 174 12.72 2.98 -11.12
CA GLY A 174 12.36 1.58 -11.10
C GLY A 174 11.01 1.30 -11.74
N PHE A 175 10.45 0.15 -11.42
CA PHE A 175 9.14 -0.26 -11.92
C PHE A 175 8.30 -0.94 -10.83
N SER A 176 6.99 -1.02 -11.07
CA SER A 176 6.08 -1.83 -10.24
C SER A 176 5.33 -2.85 -11.08
N THR A 177 4.99 -3.99 -10.48
CA THR A 177 4.20 -5.02 -11.15
C THR A 177 3.36 -5.86 -10.18
N HIS A 178 2.19 -6.33 -10.68
CA HIS A 178 1.32 -7.30 -10.02
C HIS A 178 1.18 -8.59 -10.82
N SER A 179 1.75 -8.65 -12.02
CA SER A 179 1.65 -9.78 -12.93
C SER A 179 3.01 -10.17 -13.48
N HIS A 180 3.19 -11.40 -13.91
CA HIS A 180 4.42 -11.91 -14.53
C HIS A 180 5.72 -11.57 -13.76
N MET A 181 5.63 -11.37 -12.44
CA MET A 181 6.67 -10.80 -11.58
C MET A 181 8.02 -11.50 -11.73
N ALA A 182 8.03 -12.84 -11.85
CA ALA A 182 9.28 -13.59 -11.96
C ALA A 182 10.00 -13.31 -13.30
N SER A 183 9.28 -13.25 -14.42
CA SER A 183 9.86 -12.93 -15.73
C SER A 183 10.34 -11.48 -15.80
N LEU A 184 9.55 -10.54 -15.27
CA LEU A 184 9.92 -9.12 -15.23
C LEU A 184 11.17 -8.87 -14.37
N LEU A 185 11.28 -9.52 -13.21
CA LEU A 185 12.46 -9.42 -12.36
C LEU A 185 13.70 -10.01 -13.02
N ARG A 186 13.56 -11.13 -13.74
CA ARG A 186 14.68 -11.72 -14.50
C ARG A 186 15.09 -10.82 -15.65
N GLU A 187 14.14 -10.17 -16.34
CA GLU A 187 14.46 -9.21 -17.38
C GLU A 187 15.19 -7.99 -16.82
N ALA A 188 14.65 -7.39 -15.76
CA ALA A 188 15.26 -6.25 -15.09
C ALA A 188 16.68 -6.55 -14.60
N ALA A 189 16.96 -7.79 -14.15
CA ALA A 189 18.27 -8.21 -13.69
C ALA A 189 19.33 -8.30 -14.78
N LYS A 190 18.95 -8.31 -16.07
CA LYS A 190 19.89 -8.32 -17.20
C LYS A 190 20.53 -6.95 -17.46
N SER A 191 19.89 -5.89 -16.98
CA SER A 191 20.38 -4.52 -17.14
C SER A 191 20.68 -3.87 -15.79
N SER A 192 21.58 -2.88 -15.79
CA SER A 192 21.86 -2.07 -14.59
C SER A 192 20.90 -0.86 -14.44
N PHE A 193 19.90 -0.77 -15.29
CA PHE A 193 19.05 0.43 -15.39
C PHE A 193 18.17 0.63 -14.17
N HIS A 194 17.41 -0.40 -13.78
CA HIS A 194 16.48 -0.28 -12.65
C HIS A 194 17.22 -0.27 -11.31
N ASP A 195 16.88 0.70 -10.48
CA ASP A 195 17.38 0.79 -9.11
C ASP A 195 16.47 0.05 -8.13
N VAL A 196 15.14 0.06 -8.39
CA VAL A 196 14.11 -0.48 -7.49
C VAL A 196 13.05 -1.25 -8.27
N ALA A 197 12.55 -2.33 -7.69
CA ALA A 197 11.37 -3.07 -8.15
C ALA A 197 10.34 -3.19 -7.03
N LEU A 198 9.14 -2.64 -7.25
CA LEU A 198 7.98 -2.77 -6.37
C LEU A 198 7.12 -3.94 -6.86
N VAL A 199 7.11 -5.04 -6.14
CA VAL A 199 6.48 -6.29 -6.58
C VAL A 199 5.49 -6.82 -5.55
N SER A 200 4.42 -7.47 -6.02
CA SER A 200 3.57 -8.26 -5.13
C SER A 200 4.39 -9.42 -4.57
N TYR A 201 4.61 -9.44 -3.25
CA TYR A 201 5.39 -10.48 -2.61
C TYR A 201 4.85 -10.81 -1.22
N ASN A 202 4.43 -12.06 -1.01
CA ASN A 202 3.84 -12.53 0.24
C ASN A 202 4.06 -14.03 0.45
N PHE A 203 3.61 -14.57 1.58
CA PHE A 203 3.81 -15.96 1.98
C PHE A 203 3.15 -17.01 1.05
N THR A 204 2.33 -16.57 0.09
CA THR A 204 1.64 -17.47 -0.84
C THR A 204 2.40 -17.67 -2.16
N HIS A 205 3.50 -16.96 -2.40
CA HIS A 205 4.20 -16.98 -3.67
C HIS A 205 5.02 -18.27 -3.91
N SER A 206 5.27 -18.54 -5.21
CA SER A 206 5.99 -19.71 -5.66
C SER A 206 7.49 -19.64 -5.37
N LYS A 207 8.17 -20.79 -5.41
CA LYS A 207 9.63 -20.86 -5.35
C LYS A 207 10.28 -20.09 -6.51
N ASP A 208 9.69 -20.18 -7.71
CA ASP A 208 10.15 -19.47 -8.91
C ASP A 208 10.24 -17.94 -8.71
N LEU A 209 9.22 -17.33 -8.08
CA LEU A 209 9.27 -15.91 -7.77
C LEU A 209 10.35 -15.58 -6.72
N LYS A 210 10.55 -16.44 -5.72
CA LYS A 210 11.62 -16.25 -4.72
C LYS A 210 13.01 -16.25 -5.37
N GLU A 211 13.24 -17.16 -6.31
CA GLU A 211 14.48 -17.23 -7.07
C GLU A 211 14.68 -15.99 -7.95
N ALA A 212 13.62 -15.49 -8.58
CA ALA A 212 13.68 -14.26 -9.37
C ALA A 212 13.95 -13.02 -8.51
N VAL A 213 13.37 -12.94 -7.31
CA VAL A 213 13.66 -11.90 -6.30
C VAL A 213 15.10 -11.93 -5.88
N ALA A 214 15.65 -13.12 -5.59
CA ALA A 214 17.05 -13.28 -5.22
C ALA A 214 18.00 -12.86 -6.36
N LEU A 215 17.68 -13.21 -7.61
CA LEU A 215 18.45 -12.81 -8.79
C LEU A 215 18.46 -11.29 -8.96
N ALA A 216 17.30 -10.64 -8.89
CA ALA A 216 17.17 -9.19 -9.01
C ALA A 216 17.90 -8.46 -7.88
N ALA A 217 17.78 -8.93 -6.65
CA ALA A 217 18.51 -8.37 -5.51
C ALA A 217 20.03 -8.51 -5.69
N LYS A 218 20.49 -9.66 -6.17
CA LYS A 218 21.94 -9.89 -6.49
C LYS A 218 22.47 -8.95 -7.57
N SER A 219 21.62 -8.54 -8.53
CA SER A 219 21.99 -7.54 -9.55
C SER A 219 21.97 -6.10 -9.01
N GLY A 220 21.67 -5.90 -7.73
CA GLY A 220 21.64 -4.60 -7.06
C GLY A 220 20.29 -3.90 -7.06
N ILE A 221 19.22 -4.53 -7.56
CA ILE A 221 17.87 -3.97 -7.53
C ILE A 221 17.30 -4.04 -6.11
N GLY A 222 16.86 -2.91 -5.56
CA GLY A 222 16.16 -2.85 -4.28
C GLY A 222 14.75 -3.42 -4.40
N ILE A 223 14.44 -4.46 -3.64
CA ILE A 223 13.13 -5.12 -3.70
C ILE A 223 12.20 -4.53 -2.63
N VAL A 224 11.13 -3.92 -3.08
CA VAL A 224 10.03 -3.42 -2.25
C VAL A 224 8.84 -4.36 -2.36
N ALA A 225 8.43 -4.98 -1.26
CA ALA A 225 7.33 -5.93 -1.21
C ALA A 225 5.99 -5.22 -0.95
N MET A 226 5.05 -5.27 -1.89
CA MET A 226 3.67 -4.86 -1.70
C MET A 226 2.72 -6.07 -1.62
N LYS A 227 1.42 -5.85 -1.29
CA LYS A 227 0.41 -6.92 -1.15
C LYS A 227 0.84 -7.98 -0.12
N THR A 228 1.54 -7.56 0.90
CA THR A 228 2.19 -8.39 1.91
C THR A 228 1.20 -9.27 2.68
N GLN A 229 -0.06 -8.86 2.77
CA GLN A 229 -1.16 -9.55 3.46
C GLN A 229 -1.93 -10.53 2.55
N ALA A 230 -1.46 -10.77 1.33
CA ALA A 230 -2.08 -11.67 0.35
C ALA A 230 -3.54 -11.32 -0.01
N GLY A 231 -3.97 -10.08 0.19
CA GLY A 231 -5.30 -9.58 -0.18
C GLY A 231 -6.45 -10.02 0.71
N GLY A 232 -6.21 -10.75 1.79
CA GLY A 232 -7.23 -11.21 2.72
C GLY A 232 -7.03 -10.66 4.12
N TYR A 233 -8.12 -10.56 4.88
CA TYR A 233 -8.09 -10.12 6.27
C TYR A 233 -8.76 -11.15 7.17
N LYS A 234 -8.05 -11.58 8.19
CA LYS A 234 -8.56 -12.37 9.30
C LYS A 234 -8.25 -11.63 10.59
N LYS A 235 -9.29 -11.26 11.34
CA LYS A 235 -9.15 -10.46 12.56
C LYS A 235 -8.76 -11.28 13.78
N GLU A 236 -9.07 -12.58 13.78
CA GLU A 236 -8.77 -13.44 14.92
C GLU A 236 -7.26 -13.72 14.99
N LYS A 237 -6.73 -13.66 16.20
CA LYS A 237 -5.35 -14.06 16.46
C LYS A 237 -5.15 -15.55 16.16
N MET A 238 -4.02 -15.86 15.56
CA MET A 238 -3.57 -17.22 15.29
C MET A 238 -2.30 -17.47 16.12
N GLY A 239 -2.49 -17.96 17.34
CA GLY A 239 -1.39 -18.14 18.28
C GLY A 239 -0.88 -16.83 18.88
N GLY A 240 0.45 -16.67 18.98
CA GLY A 240 1.10 -15.52 19.63
C GLY A 240 1.19 -14.26 18.79
N LEU A 241 1.10 -14.38 17.45
CA LEU A 241 1.15 -13.26 16.48
C LEU A 241 -0.21 -13.08 15.83
N SER A 242 -0.49 -11.85 15.37
CA SER A 242 -1.59 -11.67 14.44
C SER A 242 -1.22 -12.25 13.06
N PRO A 243 -2.21 -12.62 12.23
CA PRO A 243 -1.96 -13.04 10.85
C PRO A 243 -1.14 -12.02 10.06
N HIS A 244 -1.35 -10.74 10.34
CA HIS A 244 -0.66 -9.62 9.68
C HIS A 244 0.81 -9.55 10.09
N GLN A 245 1.10 -9.66 11.38
CA GLN A 245 2.48 -9.71 11.88
C GLN A 245 3.22 -10.95 11.35
N ALA A 246 2.57 -12.11 11.36
CA ALA A 246 3.15 -13.33 10.83
C ALA A 246 3.45 -13.22 9.33
N ALA A 247 2.53 -12.64 8.53
CA ALA A 247 2.73 -12.43 7.10
C ALA A 247 3.90 -11.47 6.83
N LEU A 248 3.99 -10.35 7.56
CA LEU A 248 5.10 -9.40 7.43
C LEU A 248 6.43 -10.05 7.84
N LYS A 249 6.47 -10.70 9.00
CA LYS A 249 7.71 -11.34 9.47
C LYS A 249 8.21 -12.41 8.52
N TYR A 250 7.30 -13.18 7.91
CA TYR A 250 7.67 -14.14 6.87
C TYR A 250 8.43 -13.48 5.70
N ILE A 251 7.95 -12.31 5.24
CA ILE A 251 8.60 -11.56 4.17
C ILE A 251 9.95 -11.01 4.62
N LEU A 252 10.03 -10.49 5.84
CA LEU A 252 11.26 -9.94 6.40
C LEU A 252 12.34 -11.01 6.65
N MET A 253 11.98 -12.29 6.70
CA MET A 253 12.98 -13.37 6.74
C MET A 253 13.73 -13.54 5.43
N ASP A 254 13.18 -13.08 4.31
CA ASP A 254 13.87 -13.03 3.02
C ASP A 254 14.80 -11.81 2.98
N GLN A 255 16.11 -12.06 3.10
CA GLN A 255 17.13 -11.01 3.09
C GLN A 255 17.28 -10.31 1.74
N ASN A 256 16.69 -10.85 0.67
CA ASN A 256 16.63 -10.21 -0.64
C ASN A 256 15.58 -9.10 -0.72
N VAL A 257 14.65 -9.04 0.22
CA VAL A 257 13.63 -7.98 0.32
C VAL A 257 14.20 -6.82 1.13
N SER A 258 14.26 -5.64 0.53
CA SER A 258 14.75 -4.42 1.18
C SER A 258 13.73 -3.87 2.18
N CYS A 259 12.46 -3.80 1.80
CA CYS A 259 11.37 -3.41 2.70
C CYS A 259 10.03 -3.96 2.25
N ALA A 260 9.09 -3.99 3.19
CA ALA A 260 7.69 -4.29 2.97
C ALA A 260 6.85 -3.01 3.14
N VAL A 261 5.90 -2.76 2.22
CA VAL A 261 4.99 -1.61 2.25
C VAL A 261 3.54 -2.08 2.46
N PRO A 262 3.16 -2.55 3.66
CA PRO A 262 1.77 -2.88 3.95
C PRO A 262 0.89 -1.65 3.77
N GLY A 263 -0.31 -1.83 3.21
CA GLY A 263 -1.35 -0.81 3.22
C GLY A 263 -2.00 -0.77 4.60
N VAL A 264 -2.08 0.42 5.19
CA VAL A 264 -2.68 0.64 6.50
C VAL A 264 -3.63 1.84 6.46
N THR A 265 -4.66 1.82 7.30
CA THR A 265 -5.70 2.86 7.35
C THR A 265 -5.90 3.42 8.76
N THR A 266 -5.35 2.78 9.79
CA THR A 266 -5.47 3.23 11.18
C THR A 266 -4.13 3.24 11.91
N ILE A 267 -4.09 3.97 13.02
CA ILE A 267 -2.90 4.03 13.91
C ILE A 267 -2.57 2.65 14.47
N GLU A 268 -3.57 1.89 14.89
CA GLU A 268 -3.37 0.54 15.42
C GLU A 268 -2.73 -0.40 14.39
N GLN A 269 -3.12 -0.28 13.12
CA GLN A 269 -2.56 -1.10 12.05
C GLN A 269 -1.08 -0.76 11.80
N ILE A 270 -0.68 0.52 11.80
CA ILE A 270 0.72 0.87 11.60
C ILE A 270 1.59 0.47 12.80
N GLU A 271 1.08 0.60 14.01
CA GLU A 271 1.76 0.11 15.22
C GLU A 271 1.95 -1.41 15.19
N GLU A 272 0.90 -2.15 14.80
CA GLU A 272 0.96 -3.61 14.63
C GLU A 272 1.98 -4.01 13.56
N CYS A 273 2.00 -3.32 12.43
CA CYS A 273 2.96 -3.56 11.34
C CYS A 273 4.40 -3.26 11.79
N ALA A 274 4.64 -2.14 12.47
CA ALA A 274 5.96 -1.76 12.97
C ALA A 274 6.49 -2.80 13.99
N ALA A 275 5.63 -3.28 14.87
CA ALA A 275 5.99 -4.32 15.86
C ALA A 275 6.41 -5.64 15.21
N ALA A 276 6.05 -5.91 13.95
CA ALA A 276 6.51 -7.09 13.23
C ALA A 276 8.03 -7.15 13.06
N MET A 277 8.75 -6.03 13.15
CA MET A 277 10.22 -6.01 13.10
C MET A 277 10.86 -6.66 14.32
N GLU A 278 10.24 -6.54 15.50
CA GLU A 278 10.76 -7.06 16.78
C GLU A 278 10.39 -8.52 17.06
N VAL A 279 9.28 -9.00 16.50
CA VAL A 279 8.76 -10.32 16.84
C VAL A 279 9.66 -11.44 16.33
N SER A 280 9.76 -12.51 17.11
CA SER A 280 10.40 -13.75 16.68
C SER A 280 9.43 -14.59 15.85
N PHE A 281 9.95 -15.24 14.81
CA PHE A 281 9.17 -16.12 13.95
C PHE A 281 9.53 -17.58 14.21
N SER A 282 8.56 -18.36 14.70
CA SER A 282 8.74 -19.77 15.08
C SER A 282 8.18 -20.74 14.01
N LYS A 283 8.47 -22.02 14.18
CA LYS A 283 7.81 -23.08 13.38
C LYS A 283 6.28 -23.08 13.60
N GLY A 284 5.82 -22.72 14.79
CA GLY A 284 4.39 -22.53 15.08
C GLY A 284 3.77 -21.46 14.20
N ASN A 285 4.39 -20.30 14.07
CA ASN A 285 3.91 -19.21 13.23
C ASN A 285 3.86 -19.61 11.73
N LEU A 286 4.79 -20.44 11.28
CA LEU A 286 4.73 -20.98 9.92
C LEU A 286 3.49 -21.86 9.70
N ASN A 287 3.10 -22.67 10.69
CA ASN A 287 1.88 -23.46 10.62
C ASN A 287 0.62 -22.59 10.62
N GLU A 288 0.61 -21.54 11.40
CA GLU A 288 -0.46 -20.53 11.42
C GLU A 288 -0.62 -19.86 10.04
N LEU A 289 0.49 -19.45 9.40
CA LEU A 289 0.44 -18.91 8.03
C LEU A 289 -0.08 -19.93 7.02
N LYS A 290 0.23 -21.22 7.16
CA LYS A 290 -0.35 -22.27 6.31
C LYS A 290 -1.85 -22.40 6.49
N GLN A 291 -2.35 -22.28 7.73
CA GLN A 291 -3.79 -22.26 8.01
C GLN A 291 -4.44 -21.02 7.40
N TYR A 292 -3.80 -19.86 7.53
CA TYR A 292 -4.25 -18.62 6.91
C TYR A 292 -4.27 -18.73 5.37
N GLN A 293 -3.24 -19.32 4.78
CA GLN A 293 -3.20 -19.61 3.35
C GLN A 293 -4.36 -20.52 2.91
N SER A 294 -4.71 -21.53 3.70
CA SER A 294 -5.84 -22.42 3.43
C SER A 294 -7.16 -21.67 3.52
N PHE A 295 -7.31 -20.76 4.46
CA PHE A 295 -8.47 -19.88 4.58
C PHE A 295 -8.64 -18.96 3.34
N LEU A 296 -7.56 -18.41 2.80
CA LEU A 296 -7.59 -17.56 1.60
C LEU A 296 -7.85 -18.32 0.31
N ARG A 297 -7.56 -19.63 0.31
CA ARG A 297 -7.65 -20.47 -0.90
C ARG A 297 -9.07 -20.50 -1.44
N GLY A 298 -9.21 -20.22 -2.74
CA GLY A 298 -10.50 -20.24 -3.43
C GLY A 298 -11.45 -19.10 -3.06
N ARG A 299 -11.06 -18.17 -2.20
CA ARG A 299 -11.92 -17.06 -1.75
C ARG A 299 -11.52 -15.73 -2.37
N ILE A 300 -10.25 -15.35 -2.29
CA ILE A 300 -9.73 -14.07 -2.73
C ILE A 300 -8.48 -14.29 -3.57
N CYS A 301 -8.32 -13.47 -4.61
CA CYS A 301 -7.09 -13.45 -5.39
C CYS A 301 -5.94 -12.91 -4.53
N THR A 302 -4.91 -13.73 -4.32
CA THR A 302 -3.71 -13.34 -3.54
C THR A 302 -2.65 -12.64 -4.39
N MET A 303 -2.95 -12.31 -5.63
CA MET A 303 -2.04 -11.67 -6.59
C MET A 303 -0.72 -12.44 -6.76
N CYS A 304 -0.79 -13.78 -6.72
CA CYS A 304 0.39 -14.65 -6.75
C CYS A 304 1.00 -14.87 -8.14
N GLY A 305 0.37 -14.35 -9.21
CA GLY A 305 0.82 -14.55 -10.59
C GLY A 305 0.73 -15.98 -11.12
N GLY A 306 0.07 -16.89 -10.39
CA GLY A 306 0.00 -18.33 -10.70
C GLY A 306 -1.16 -18.75 -11.62
N CYS A 307 -1.74 -17.85 -12.39
CA CYS A 307 -2.80 -18.19 -13.35
C CYS A 307 -2.24 -19.03 -14.51
N ILE A 308 -3.03 -20.01 -14.97
CA ILE A 308 -2.70 -20.89 -16.11
C ILE A 308 -3.65 -20.55 -17.27
N GLY A 309 -3.11 -20.54 -18.49
CA GLY A 309 -3.85 -20.23 -19.71
C GLY A 309 -3.92 -18.72 -19.96
N GLU A 310 -4.37 -18.38 -21.18
CA GLU A 310 -4.47 -17.02 -21.67
C GLU A 310 -5.92 -16.65 -21.93
N CYS A 311 -6.24 -15.39 -21.73
CA CYS A 311 -7.56 -14.84 -22.06
C CYS A 311 -7.63 -14.57 -23.56
N ALA A 312 -8.61 -15.16 -24.24
CA ALA A 312 -8.80 -14.95 -25.69
C ALA A 312 -9.04 -13.48 -26.08
N TYR A 313 -9.51 -12.66 -25.13
CA TYR A 313 -9.79 -11.23 -25.35
C TYR A 313 -8.73 -10.31 -24.74
N GLY A 314 -7.61 -10.85 -24.25
CA GLY A 314 -6.53 -10.05 -23.64
C GLY A 314 -6.91 -9.33 -22.34
N VAL A 315 -8.05 -9.66 -21.71
CA VAL A 315 -8.52 -8.97 -20.50
C VAL A 315 -7.52 -9.13 -19.34
N PRO A 316 -7.04 -8.06 -18.73
CA PRO A 316 -6.13 -8.11 -17.57
C PRO A 316 -6.87 -8.58 -16.30
N ARG A 317 -6.91 -9.88 -16.10
CA ARG A 317 -7.64 -10.54 -15.01
C ARG A 317 -7.27 -10.03 -13.63
N SER A 318 -6.00 -9.69 -13.43
CA SER A 318 -5.51 -9.12 -12.16
C SER A 318 -6.28 -7.86 -11.77
N ASP A 319 -6.71 -7.07 -12.74
CA ASP A 319 -7.42 -5.83 -12.50
C ASP A 319 -8.87 -6.07 -12.08
N LEU A 320 -9.56 -7.03 -12.73
CA LEU A 320 -10.89 -7.44 -12.32
C LEU A 320 -10.89 -8.09 -10.92
N LEU A 321 -9.95 -9.00 -10.67
CA LEU A 321 -9.87 -9.68 -9.38
C LEU A 321 -9.45 -8.76 -8.23
N ARG A 322 -8.79 -7.63 -8.52
CA ARG A 322 -8.52 -6.58 -7.53
C ARG A 322 -9.78 -5.91 -7.02
N VAL A 323 -10.81 -5.78 -7.84
CA VAL A 323 -12.11 -5.23 -7.40
C VAL A 323 -12.67 -6.06 -6.24
N VAL A 324 -12.70 -7.38 -6.39
CA VAL A 324 -13.14 -8.29 -5.31
C VAL A 324 -12.23 -8.19 -4.09
N MET A 325 -10.93 -8.08 -4.28
CA MET A 325 -9.98 -7.89 -3.19
C MET A 325 -10.21 -6.56 -2.44
N TYR A 326 -10.58 -5.50 -3.14
CA TYR A 326 -10.86 -4.20 -2.53
C TYR A 326 -12.13 -4.25 -1.68
N HIS A 327 -13.19 -4.90 -2.19
CA HIS A 327 -14.45 -5.07 -1.46
C HIS A 327 -14.30 -6.05 -0.30
N ASP A 328 -14.04 -7.32 -0.60
CA ASP A 328 -14.06 -8.41 0.39
C ASP A 328 -12.80 -8.46 1.27
N GLY A 329 -11.64 -8.14 0.68
CA GLY A 329 -10.36 -8.19 1.38
C GLY A 329 -10.07 -6.92 2.17
N TYR A 330 -10.13 -5.75 1.54
CA TYR A 330 -9.77 -4.48 2.16
C TYR A 330 -10.95 -3.75 2.79
N GLN A 331 -12.20 -4.18 2.48
CA GLN A 331 -13.42 -3.50 2.92
C GLN A 331 -13.38 -1.99 2.59
N ASN A 332 -12.92 -1.67 1.38
CA ASN A 332 -12.72 -0.29 0.91
C ASN A 332 -13.20 -0.13 -0.54
N ASP A 333 -14.49 0.20 -0.69
CA ASP A 333 -15.14 0.39 -1.99
C ASP A 333 -14.66 1.65 -2.73
N GLY A 334 -14.08 2.61 -2.02
CA GLY A 334 -13.47 3.80 -2.64
C GLY A 334 -12.36 3.43 -3.64
N LEU A 335 -11.64 2.33 -3.40
CA LEU A 335 -10.61 1.83 -4.34
C LEU A 335 -11.20 1.21 -5.61
N ILE A 336 -12.47 0.77 -5.58
CA ILE A 336 -13.19 0.28 -6.76
C ILE A 336 -13.44 1.46 -7.70
N GLY A 337 -13.93 2.59 -7.16
CA GLY A 337 -14.12 3.82 -7.92
C GLY A 337 -12.86 4.27 -8.66
N GLU A 338 -11.70 4.24 -7.97
CA GLU A 338 -10.41 4.56 -8.59
C GLU A 338 -10.00 3.57 -9.70
N ALA A 339 -10.29 2.28 -9.51
CA ALA A 339 -10.04 1.25 -10.53
C ALA A 339 -10.93 1.43 -11.77
N MET A 340 -12.16 1.90 -11.59
CA MET A 340 -13.13 2.15 -12.67
C MET A 340 -12.76 3.33 -13.56
N GLU A 341 -12.03 4.31 -13.06
CA GLU A 341 -11.56 5.45 -13.87
C GLU A 341 -10.56 5.05 -14.96
N LYS A 342 -10.01 3.86 -14.88
CA LYS A 342 -9.29 3.23 -15.98
C LYS A 342 -10.33 2.75 -16.99
N THR A 343 -10.52 3.50 -18.06
CA THR A 343 -11.51 3.26 -19.14
C THR A 343 -11.55 1.82 -19.65
N GLU A 344 -10.42 1.12 -19.60
CA GLU A 344 -10.30 -0.27 -20.02
C GLU A 344 -11.03 -1.26 -19.08
N LEU A 345 -11.19 -0.96 -17.79
CA LEU A 345 -11.81 -1.89 -16.86
C LEU A 345 -13.27 -2.17 -17.20
N LEU A 346 -14.05 -1.14 -17.56
CA LEU A 346 -15.46 -1.29 -17.94
C LEU A 346 -15.62 -2.05 -19.27
N GLN A 347 -14.75 -1.79 -20.24
CA GLN A 347 -14.73 -2.54 -21.50
C GLN A 347 -14.37 -4.00 -21.26
N ASN A 348 -13.36 -4.28 -20.44
CA ASN A 348 -12.93 -5.62 -20.08
C ASN A 348 -14.03 -6.42 -19.39
N ILE A 349 -14.81 -5.77 -18.53
CA ILE A 349 -15.97 -6.38 -17.87
C ILE A 349 -17.02 -6.82 -18.87
N LYS A 350 -17.35 -5.97 -19.83
CA LYS A 350 -18.32 -6.30 -20.88
C LYS A 350 -17.88 -7.54 -21.68
N LEU A 351 -16.62 -7.59 -22.10
CA LEU A 351 -16.05 -8.74 -22.77
C LEU A 351 -16.14 -10.03 -21.92
N CYS A 352 -15.87 -9.93 -20.64
CA CYS A 352 -15.99 -11.06 -19.71
C CYS A 352 -17.44 -11.51 -19.49
N SER A 353 -18.42 -10.60 -19.55
CA SER A 353 -19.86 -10.92 -19.42
C SER A 353 -20.37 -11.75 -20.59
N GLU A 354 -19.91 -11.40 -21.78
CA GLU A 354 -20.32 -12.06 -23.05
C GLU A 354 -19.54 -13.37 -23.28
N CYS A 355 -18.46 -13.61 -22.55
CA CYS A 355 -17.62 -14.80 -22.69
C CYS A 355 -18.30 -16.06 -22.09
N PRO A 356 -18.51 -17.11 -22.86
CA PRO A 356 -19.24 -18.31 -22.39
C PRO A 356 -18.48 -19.08 -21.29
N SER A 357 -17.16 -19.09 -21.33
CA SER A 357 -16.32 -19.77 -20.34
C SER A 357 -14.98 -19.08 -20.19
N CYS A 358 -14.39 -19.13 -18.98
CA CYS A 358 -13.05 -18.60 -18.74
C CYS A 358 -11.99 -19.65 -19.09
N SER A 359 -11.11 -19.33 -20.05
CA SER A 359 -9.95 -20.16 -20.44
C SER A 359 -8.81 -20.13 -19.41
N VAL A 360 -8.92 -19.26 -18.41
CA VAL A 360 -7.90 -19.08 -17.39
C VAL A 360 -8.25 -19.80 -16.10
N VAL A 361 -7.32 -20.61 -15.62
CA VAL A 361 -7.47 -21.42 -14.42
C VAL A 361 -6.58 -20.86 -13.30
N CYS A 362 -7.18 -20.71 -12.12
CA CYS A 362 -6.43 -20.34 -10.92
C CYS A 362 -5.81 -21.60 -10.27
N ARG A 363 -4.46 -21.65 -10.15
CA ARG A 363 -3.75 -22.74 -9.45
C ARG A 363 -4.16 -22.91 -7.98
N ARG A 364 -4.81 -21.90 -7.41
CA ARG A 364 -5.24 -21.88 -6.00
C ARG A 364 -6.71 -22.21 -5.82
N GLY A 365 -7.38 -22.65 -6.90
CA GLY A 365 -8.77 -23.09 -6.86
C GLY A 365 -9.79 -21.96 -6.77
N LEU A 366 -9.44 -20.72 -7.16
CA LEU A 366 -10.38 -19.64 -7.28
C LEU A 366 -11.24 -19.87 -8.52
N ASP A 367 -12.56 -19.83 -8.37
CA ASP A 367 -13.48 -19.85 -9.50
C ASP A 367 -13.41 -18.50 -10.23
N MET A 368 -12.70 -18.48 -11.36
CA MET A 368 -12.45 -17.26 -12.11
C MET A 368 -13.75 -16.62 -12.62
N LYS A 369 -14.72 -17.44 -13.07
CA LYS A 369 -15.98 -16.94 -13.61
C LYS A 369 -16.86 -16.34 -12.49
N ALA A 370 -16.96 -17.03 -11.37
CA ALA A 370 -17.69 -16.53 -10.20
C ALA A 370 -17.06 -15.21 -9.67
N GLN A 371 -15.74 -15.13 -9.60
CA GLN A 371 -15.06 -13.93 -9.14
C GLN A 371 -15.22 -12.74 -10.11
N ILE A 372 -15.20 -12.97 -11.40
CA ILE A 372 -15.46 -11.93 -12.40
C ILE A 372 -16.89 -11.41 -12.27
N LYS A 373 -17.87 -12.32 -12.06
CA LYS A 373 -19.27 -11.93 -11.80
C LYS A 373 -19.40 -11.07 -10.54
N LEU A 374 -18.74 -11.44 -9.45
CA LEU A 374 -18.70 -10.63 -8.23
C LEU A 374 -18.08 -9.25 -8.50
N ALA A 375 -16.97 -9.18 -9.24
CA ALA A 375 -16.35 -7.91 -9.61
C ALA A 375 -17.34 -7.01 -10.39
N GLN A 376 -18.12 -7.60 -11.31
CA GLN A 376 -19.15 -6.89 -12.05
C GLN A 376 -20.24 -6.31 -11.13
N GLU A 377 -20.73 -7.10 -10.18
CA GLU A 377 -21.75 -6.67 -9.21
C GLU A 377 -21.23 -5.51 -8.36
N PHE A 378 -20.01 -5.59 -7.87
CA PHE A 378 -19.41 -4.52 -7.06
C PHE A 378 -19.18 -3.23 -7.84
N ILE A 379 -18.79 -3.32 -9.10
CA ILE A 379 -18.60 -2.17 -9.97
C ILE A 379 -19.94 -1.47 -10.25
N VAL A 380 -21.00 -2.22 -10.56
CA VAL A 380 -22.34 -1.65 -10.77
C VAL A 380 -22.80 -0.89 -9.53
N ARG A 381 -22.73 -1.50 -8.35
CA ARG A 381 -23.08 -0.86 -7.07
C ARG A 381 -22.27 0.41 -6.81
N SER A 382 -20.96 0.36 -7.08
CA SER A 382 -20.07 1.53 -6.89
C SER A 382 -20.40 2.65 -7.87
N SER A 383 -20.84 2.35 -9.10
CA SER A 383 -21.25 3.36 -10.08
C SER A 383 -22.55 4.06 -9.67
N GLU A 384 -23.49 3.35 -9.07
CA GLU A 384 -24.75 3.91 -8.57
C GLU A 384 -24.55 4.83 -7.36
N SER A 385 -23.54 4.57 -6.52
CA SER A 385 -23.19 5.40 -5.36
C SER A 385 -22.40 6.67 -5.70
N ILE A 386 -21.87 6.79 -6.93
CA ILE A 386 -21.07 7.93 -7.39
C ILE A 386 -21.91 8.98 -8.14
N VAL A 387 -23.16 8.68 -8.50
CA VAL A 387 -24.08 9.65 -9.12
C VAL A 387 -24.67 10.50 -7.98
N PRO A 388 -24.29 11.78 -7.83
CA PRO A 388 -25.01 12.68 -6.92
C PRO A 388 -26.38 12.95 -7.53
N GLY A 389 -27.44 12.75 -6.75
CA GLY A 389 -28.78 13.23 -7.07
C GLY A 389 -28.80 14.76 -7.17
#